data_028f81751d62659c451e5eee4345ce4f
#
_entry.id   028f81751d62659c451e5eee4345ce4f
#
_cell.length_a   1.000
_cell.length_b   1.000
_cell.length_c   1.000
_cell.angle_alpha   90.00
_cell.angle_beta   90.00
_cell.angle_gamma   90.00
#
_symmetry.space_group_name_H-M   'P 1'
#
loop_
_entity.id
_entity.type
_entity.pdbx_description
1 polymer ?
#
loop_
_entity_poly.entity_id
_entity_poly.type
_entity_poly.pdbx_seq_one_letter_code
_entity_poly.pdbx_strand_id
1 'polypeptide(L)'
;MASAALASPALHPPPCRHRTPRVRPASAAAVAPLPRRRLGTAARCRAVAAPAGPSAPGVAERPEADVVVIGSGLGGLCCAGLLARYGLDVVVLESHDRPGGAAHSFDVKGFHFDSGPSLFSGFQSRGPQANPLAQVLDALGESVPCASYDSWMVHVPEGQFESRIGPTDFLKDLETYVGLDATREWQKLLDAVLPISAAAMALPPLSIRGDLGILSTAASRYAPSLLQSFIKMGPKGALGATKLLRPFSEIVDSLDLKNPFVRNWIDLLCFLLAGVKSDSALSAEMVYMFAEWYKPGCSLEYPLGGSGAIIDALVRGIEKFGGRLALNSHVEKILIENGRAVGVKLRGGQIIRAKKAVVSNASMWDTLDLLPPDAVPKSYQDKVKATPQCDSFMHLHLGFDAENAREDLGIHHIVVNDWNKGVDGEQNVVLISVPSVLGEGLAPPGKHILHAYTPGTEPFGLWEGLDRKSAEYRSLKEERSEVMWKAVELALGPKFSREKCDVKLVGTPLTHKRFLRRNKGTYGPAIKAGEATFPGQATPIPQLFCCGDSTFPGIGVPAVAASGAIVANTLVSVSQHSELLDAVGI
;
A
#
# COMPACT_ATOMS: atom_id res chain seq x y z
N MET A 1 40.47 8.29 -38.99
CA MET A 1 39.99 7.51 -40.15
C MET A 1 38.90 6.59 -39.68
N ALA A 2 37.74 6.78 -40.28
CA ALA A 2 36.54 5.96 -40.30
C ALA A 2 35.97 5.48 -38.91
N SER A 3 35.04 6.26 -38.43
CA SER A 3 34.02 5.89 -37.43
C SER A 3 32.95 5.06 -38.18
N ALA A 4 32.69 3.85 -37.72
CA ALA A 4 31.55 3.05 -38.15
C ALA A 4 30.49 3.12 -37.07
N ALA A 5 29.45 3.91 -37.29
CA ALA A 5 28.23 3.94 -36.50
C ALA A 5 27.41 2.68 -36.82
N LEU A 6 27.22 1.83 -35.83
CA LEU A 6 26.26 0.72 -35.88
C LEU A 6 24.86 1.27 -35.54
N ALA A 7 24.03 1.34 -36.56
CA ALA A 7 22.60 1.67 -36.41
C ALA A 7 21.86 0.44 -35.86
N SER A 8 21.19 0.58 -34.72
CA SER A 8 20.21 -0.37 -34.24
C SER A 8 18.97 -0.39 -35.11
N PRO A 9 18.37 -1.55 -35.42
CA PRO A 9 17.16 -1.63 -36.22
C PRO A 9 15.96 -1.17 -35.37
N ALA A 10 15.21 -0.21 -35.94
CA ALA A 10 13.92 0.22 -35.41
C ALA A 10 12.90 -0.93 -35.47
N LEU A 11 12.30 -1.25 -34.37
CA LEU A 11 11.21 -2.21 -34.25
C LEU A 11 9.94 -1.57 -34.86
N HIS A 12 9.48 -2.05 -35.98
CA HIS A 12 8.16 -1.75 -36.53
C HIS A 12 7.12 -2.69 -35.91
N PRO A 13 5.97 -2.20 -35.43
CA PRO A 13 4.91 -3.06 -34.93
C PRO A 13 4.23 -3.81 -36.11
N PRO A 14 3.89 -5.10 -35.93
CA PRO A 14 3.10 -5.82 -36.93
C PRO A 14 1.63 -5.35 -36.91
N PRO A 15 0.91 -5.41 -38.05
CA PRO A 15 -0.47 -4.96 -38.15
C PRO A 15 -1.41 -5.91 -37.40
N CYS A 16 -2.25 -5.37 -36.54
CA CYS A 16 -3.34 -6.07 -35.88
C CYS A 16 -4.30 -6.71 -36.87
N ARG A 17 -4.36 -8.02 -36.92
CA ARG A 17 -5.44 -8.75 -37.60
C ARG A 17 -6.52 -9.10 -36.59
N HIS A 18 -7.65 -8.42 -36.67
CA HIS A 18 -8.88 -8.80 -35.98
C HIS A 18 -9.32 -10.20 -36.41
N ARG A 19 -9.38 -11.15 -35.48
CA ARG A 19 -10.14 -12.41 -35.62
C ARG A 19 -11.30 -12.38 -34.66
N THR A 20 -12.49 -12.15 -35.18
CA THR A 20 -13.74 -12.42 -34.46
C THR A 20 -13.92 -13.91 -34.22
N PRO A 21 -14.30 -14.36 -33.01
CA PRO A 21 -14.63 -15.75 -32.76
C PRO A 21 -16.00 -16.10 -33.38
N ARG A 22 -16.03 -17.07 -34.28
CA ARG A 22 -17.28 -17.70 -34.75
C ARG A 22 -17.78 -18.65 -33.66
N VAL A 23 -18.91 -18.30 -33.07
CA VAL A 23 -19.67 -19.21 -32.20
C VAL A 23 -20.38 -20.23 -33.07
N ARG A 24 -20.15 -21.54 -32.84
CA ARG A 24 -20.95 -22.63 -33.35
C ARG A 24 -22.15 -22.89 -32.43
N PRO A 25 -23.36 -23.09 -32.92
CA PRO A 25 -24.50 -23.41 -32.09
C PRO A 25 -24.46 -24.89 -31.62
N ALA A 26 -24.57 -25.08 -30.31
CA ALA A 26 -24.84 -26.39 -29.72
C ALA A 26 -26.37 -26.63 -29.65
N SER A 27 -26.78 -27.85 -29.95
CA SER A 27 -28.14 -28.31 -30.06
C SER A 27 -28.95 -28.21 -28.77
N ALA A 28 -30.23 -27.84 -28.94
CA ALA A 28 -31.23 -27.74 -27.88
C ALA A 28 -31.60 -29.11 -27.30
N ALA A 29 -31.49 -29.19 -25.96
CA ALA A 29 -32.25 -30.19 -25.18
C ALA A 29 -33.31 -29.43 -24.37
N ALA A 30 -34.58 -29.85 -24.57
CA ALA A 30 -35.73 -29.21 -23.94
C ALA A 30 -35.78 -29.51 -22.42
N VAL A 31 -35.88 -28.46 -21.61
CA VAL A 31 -36.20 -28.57 -20.18
C VAL A 31 -37.48 -27.76 -19.92
N ALA A 32 -38.41 -28.40 -19.22
CA ALA A 32 -39.74 -27.90 -18.89
C ALA A 32 -39.73 -26.63 -18.01
N PRO A 33 -40.77 -25.76 -18.10
CA PRO A 33 -40.78 -24.48 -17.39
C PRO A 33 -41.20 -24.61 -15.92
N LEU A 34 -40.40 -24.07 -15.02
CA LEU A 34 -40.74 -23.81 -13.64
C LEU A 34 -41.49 -22.45 -13.49
N PRO A 35 -42.36 -22.29 -12.48
CA PRO A 35 -43.31 -21.17 -12.43
C PRO A 35 -42.65 -19.82 -12.14
N ARG A 36 -43.07 -18.81 -12.88
CA ARG A 36 -42.66 -17.40 -12.73
C ARG A 36 -43.12 -16.85 -11.39
N ARG A 37 -42.17 -16.60 -10.47
CA ARG A 37 -42.33 -15.60 -9.40
C ARG A 37 -42.15 -14.22 -9.99
N ARG A 38 -43.14 -13.35 -9.78
CA ARG A 38 -43.07 -11.93 -10.12
C ARG A 38 -41.93 -11.30 -9.31
N LEU A 39 -40.88 -10.84 -10.01
CA LEU A 39 -39.88 -9.94 -9.43
C LEU A 39 -40.54 -8.56 -9.28
N GLY A 40 -40.57 -8.10 -8.06
CA GLY A 40 -40.93 -6.72 -7.72
C GLY A 40 -39.87 -5.75 -8.30
N THR A 41 -40.37 -4.59 -8.62
CA THR A 41 -39.65 -3.42 -9.15
C THR A 41 -38.26 -3.25 -8.57
N ALA A 42 -37.26 -3.17 -9.46
CA ALA A 42 -35.90 -2.82 -9.14
C ALA A 42 -35.86 -1.45 -8.41
N ALA A 43 -35.52 -1.49 -7.13
CA ALA A 43 -35.16 -0.30 -6.40
C ALA A 43 -33.84 0.22 -6.98
N ARG A 44 -33.87 1.37 -7.63
CA ARG A 44 -32.67 2.14 -7.98
C ARG A 44 -31.95 2.46 -6.67
N CYS A 45 -30.83 1.81 -6.41
CA CYS A 45 -29.88 2.27 -5.40
C CYS A 45 -29.29 3.60 -5.89
N ARG A 46 -29.90 4.71 -5.47
CA ARG A 46 -29.21 5.99 -5.42
C ARG A 46 -28.11 5.81 -4.37
N ALA A 47 -26.86 6.07 -4.75
CA ALA A 47 -25.83 6.39 -3.78
C ALA A 47 -26.27 7.65 -3.03
N VAL A 48 -26.94 7.46 -1.92
CA VAL A 48 -27.16 8.50 -0.94
C VAL A 48 -25.84 8.58 -0.20
N ALA A 49 -25.14 9.73 -0.32
CA ALA A 49 -24.14 10.09 0.66
C ALA A 49 -24.80 9.88 2.02
N ALA A 50 -24.26 8.95 2.82
CA ALA A 50 -24.77 8.75 4.16
C ALA A 50 -24.70 10.11 4.87
N PRO A 51 -25.81 10.59 5.49
CA PRO A 51 -25.70 11.75 6.36
C PRO A 51 -24.65 11.39 7.40
N ALA A 52 -23.71 12.30 7.66
CA ALA A 52 -22.81 12.19 8.79
C ALA A 52 -23.67 11.82 10.00
N GLY A 53 -23.53 10.56 10.47
CA GLY A 53 -24.24 10.11 11.66
C GLY A 53 -23.89 11.05 12.81
N PRO A 54 -24.69 11.11 13.87
CA PRO A 54 -24.37 11.93 15.03
C PRO A 54 -22.95 11.52 15.48
N SER A 55 -22.03 12.49 15.48
CA SER A 55 -20.69 12.30 16.00
C SER A 55 -20.81 11.59 17.34
N ALA A 56 -20.12 10.45 17.49
CA ALA A 56 -20.00 9.80 18.81
C ALA A 56 -19.68 10.86 19.87
N PRO A 57 -20.18 10.70 21.12
CA PRO A 57 -19.98 11.69 22.18
C PRO A 57 -18.55 12.19 22.13
N GLY A 58 -18.37 13.50 22.00
CA GLY A 58 -17.09 14.11 21.70
C GLY A 58 -16.04 13.63 22.70
N VAL A 59 -14.77 13.59 22.31
CA VAL A 59 -13.64 13.21 23.19
C VAL A 59 -13.69 13.99 24.51
N ALA A 60 -14.32 15.20 24.51
CA ALA A 60 -14.57 16.00 25.69
C ALA A 60 -15.42 15.30 26.76
N GLU A 61 -16.36 14.43 26.36
CA GLU A 61 -17.28 13.75 27.28
C GLU A 61 -16.66 12.48 27.90
N ARG A 62 -15.66 11.89 27.25
CA ARG A 62 -14.94 10.68 27.75
C ARG A 62 -13.44 10.86 27.57
N PRO A 63 -12.75 11.58 28.49
CA PRO A 63 -11.33 11.91 28.38
C PRO A 63 -10.39 10.76 28.72
N GLU A 64 -10.92 9.56 28.89
CA GLU A 64 -10.15 8.33 29.20
C GLU A 64 -10.48 7.21 28.23
N ALA A 65 -9.51 6.34 28.00
CA ALA A 65 -9.65 5.07 27.26
C ALA A 65 -8.68 4.02 27.84
N ASP A 66 -8.87 2.74 27.50
CA ASP A 66 -7.83 1.74 27.75
C ASP A 66 -6.62 2.02 26.88
N VAL A 67 -6.85 2.29 25.59
CA VAL A 67 -5.79 2.60 24.62
C VAL A 67 -6.12 3.87 23.83
N VAL A 68 -5.14 4.74 23.75
CA VAL A 68 -5.19 5.95 22.90
C VAL A 68 -4.31 5.71 21.68
N VAL A 69 -4.90 5.80 20.47
CA VAL A 69 -4.20 5.66 19.19
C VAL A 69 -4.04 7.04 18.55
N ILE A 70 -2.82 7.42 18.21
CA ILE A 70 -2.48 8.69 17.56
C ILE A 70 -2.39 8.47 16.05
N GLY A 71 -3.30 9.09 15.29
CA GLY A 71 -3.35 9.03 13.84
C GLY A 71 -4.20 7.86 13.30
N SER A 72 -5.09 8.18 12.37
CA SER A 72 -6.02 7.27 11.71
C SER A 72 -5.52 6.75 10.35
N GLY A 73 -4.21 6.69 10.11
CA GLY A 73 -3.66 5.94 8.98
C GLY A 73 -4.00 4.45 9.08
N LEU A 74 -3.83 3.69 8.00
CA LEU A 74 -4.19 2.27 7.93
C LEU A 74 -3.68 1.45 9.14
N GLY A 75 -2.40 1.60 9.52
CA GLY A 75 -1.85 0.88 10.66
C GLY A 75 -2.55 1.19 11.98
N GLY A 76 -2.85 2.48 12.23
CA GLY A 76 -3.58 2.93 13.41
C GLY A 76 -5.01 2.42 13.46
N LEU A 77 -5.72 2.44 12.32
CA LEU A 77 -7.09 1.92 12.22
C LEU A 77 -7.14 0.41 12.38
N CYS A 78 -6.21 -0.35 11.78
CA CYS A 78 -6.09 -1.80 11.97
C CYS A 78 -5.82 -2.15 13.44
N CYS A 79 -4.90 -1.43 14.09
CA CYS A 79 -4.62 -1.59 15.52
C CYS A 79 -5.86 -1.31 16.37
N ALA A 80 -6.51 -0.16 16.16
CA ALA A 80 -7.68 0.26 16.92
C ALA A 80 -8.86 -0.70 16.73
N GLY A 81 -9.11 -1.14 15.50
CA GLY A 81 -10.18 -2.09 15.19
C GLY A 81 -10.01 -3.41 15.91
N LEU A 82 -8.81 -3.99 15.87
CA LEU A 82 -8.52 -5.24 16.57
C LEU A 82 -8.58 -5.06 18.10
N LEU A 83 -8.07 -3.97 18.65
CA LEU A 83 -8.18 -3.68 20.08
C LEU A 83 -9.64 -3.55 20.54
N ALA A 84 -10.47 -2.84 19.76
CA ALA A 84 -11.90 -2.76 20.02
C ALA A 84 -12.57 -4.16 19.92
N ARG A 85 -12.19 -4.97 18.92
CA ARG A 85 -12.65 -6.36 18.77
C ARG A 85 -12.25 -7.25 19.94
N TYR A 86 -11.11 -6.98 20.59
CA TYR A 86 -10.70 -7.63 21.84
C TYR A 86 -11.45 -7.11 23.08
N GLY A 87 -12.35 -6.14 22.92
CA GLY A 87 -13.17 -5.60 24.02
C GLY A 87 -12.50 -4.48 24.81
N LEU A 88 -11.45 -3.86 24.30
CA LEU A 88 -10.82 -2.69 24.94
C LEU A 88 -11.55 -1.39 24.56
N ASP A 89 -11.63 -0.44 25.50
CA ASP A 89 -12.06 0.93 25.20
C ASP A 89 -10.95 1.66 24.45
N VAL A 90 -11.16 1.96 23.17
CA VAL A 90 -10.15 2.55 22.28
C VAL A 90 -10.65 3.88 21.73
N VAL A 91 -9.76 4.87 21.72
CA VAL A 91 -9.98 6.15 21.02
C VAL A 91 -8.87 6.41 20.03
N VAL A 92 -9.25 6.67 18.76
CA VAL A 92 -8.34 7.12 17.70
C VAL A 92 -8.44 8.64 17.59
N LEU A 93 -7.31 9.33 17.65
CA LEU A 93 -7.20 10.78 17.56
C LEU A 93 -6.57 11.16 16.22
N GLU A 94 -7.35 11.79 15.35
CA GLU A 94 -6.93 12.20 14.02
C GLU A 94 -6.84 13.72 13.91
N SER A 95 -5.75 14.21 13.38
CA SER A 95 -5.50 15.66 13.24
C SER A 95 -6.24 16.30 12.07
N HIS A 96 -6.64 15.50 11.09
CA HIS A 96 -7.35 15.89 9.87
C HIS A 96 -8.88 15.84 10.07
N ASP A 97 -9.65 16.43 9.13
CA ASP A 97 -11.11 16.40 9.09
C ASP A 97 -11.68 15.09 8.52
N ARG A 98 -10.82 14.17 8.12
CA ARG A 98 -11.15 12.82 7.61
C ARG A 98 -10.12 11.78 8.02
N PRO A 99 -10.51 10.51 8.16
CA PRO A 99 -9.60 9.44 8.50
C PRO A 99 -8.84 8.94 7.26
N GLY A 100 -7.83 8.09 7.50
CA GLY A 100 -7.19 7.28 6.47
C GLY A 100 -5.72 7.59 6.20
N GLY A 101 -5.21 8.73 6.68
CA GLY A 101 -3.82 9.12 6.39
C GLY A 101 -3.59 9.19 4.87
N ALA A 102 -2.54 8.53 4.36
CA ALA A 102 -2.25 8.49 2.91
C ALA A 102 -3.30 7.74 2.07
N ALA A 103 -4.13 6.90 2.68
CA ALA A 103 -5.16 6.13 2.00
C ALA A 103 -6.56 6.80 2.04
N HIS A 104 -6.66 8.08 2.41
CA HIS A 104 -7.95 8.77 2.34
C HIS A 104 -8.35 9.09 0.90
N SER A 105 -9.65 9.23 0.67
CA SER A 105 -10.18 9.78 -0.58
C SER A 105 -10.77 11.18 -0.36
N PHE A 106 -10.91 11.95 -1.44
CA PHE A 106 -11.46 13.30 -1.38
C PHE A 106 -12.21 13.68 -2.65
N ASP A 107 -13.21 14.56 -2.51
CA ASP A 107 -14.09 14.97 -3.60
C ASP A 107 -13.79 16.39 -4.06
N VAL A 108 -13.74 16.59 -5.39
CA VAL A 108 -13.63 17.90 -6.03
C VAL A 108 -14.52 17.95 -7.25
N LYS A 109 -15.48 18.86 -7.31
CA LYS A 109 -16.39 19.08 -8.46
C LYS A 109 -17.10 17.79 -8.94
N GLY A 110 -17.45 16.89 -8.03
CA GLY A 110 -18.11 15.61 -8.36
C GLY A 110 -17.16 14.49 -8.81
N PHE A 111 -15.85 14.73 -8.79
CA PHE A 111 -14.82 13.71 -8.98
C PHE A 111 -14.32 13.23 -7.61
N HIS A 112 -14.22 11.91 -7.44
CA HIS A 112 -13.76 11.24 -6.22
C HIS A 112 -12.36 10.69 -6.41
N PHE A 113 -11.37 11.26 -5.75
CA PHE A 113 -9.95 10.95 -5.92
C PHE A 113 -9.39 10.16 -4.74
N ASP A 114 -8.53 9.19 -5.03
CA ASP A 114 -7.60 8.61 -4.06
C ASP A 114 -6.40 9.53 -3.85
N SER A 115 -5.96 9.68 -2.59
CA SER A 115 -4.80 10.53 -2.28
C SER A 115 -3.46 9.80 -2.32
N GLY A 116 -3.47 8.46 -2.35
CA GLY A 116 -2.25 7.64 -2.28
C GLY A 116 -2.39 6.28 -2.97
N PRO A 117 -2.47 5.15 -2.23
CA PRO A 117 -2.41 3.84 -2.83
C PRO A 117 -3.62 3.56 -3.73
N SER A 118 -3.36 2.95 -4.89
CA SER A 118 -4.38 2.58 -5.88
C SER A 118 -4.17 1.19 -6.48
N LEU A 119 -2.99 0.58 -6.32
CA LEU A 119 -2.70 -0.78 -6.73
C LEU A 119 -2.75 -1.70 -5.51
N PHE A 120 -3.64 -2.66 -5.53
CA PHE A 120 -3.85 -3.60 -4.44
C PHE A 120 -3.87 -5.04 -4.96
N SER A 121 -3.57 -5.99 -4.08
CA SER A 121 -3.73 -7.42 -4.33
C SER A 121 -4.07 -8.15 -3.04
N GLY A 122 -4.80 -9.26 -3.17
CA GLY A 122 -5.09 -10.15 -2.06
C GLY A 122 -6.20 -9.71 -1.11
N PHE A 123 -7.02 -8.70 -1.44
CA PHE A 123 -8.20 -8.33 -0.64
C PHE A 123 -9.25 -9.44 -0.58
N GLN A 124 -9.37 -10.21 -1.66
CA GLN A 124 -10.28 -11.33 -1.75
C GLN A 124 -9.66 -12.65 -1.26
N SER A 125 -8.38 -12.64 -0.87
CA SER A 125 -7.72 -13.81 -0.29
C SER A 125 -8.28 -14.11 1.10
N ARG A 126 -8.40 -15.38 1.44
CA ARG A 126 -8.93 -15.85 2.73
C ARG A 126 -8.07 -16.96 3.32
N GLY A 127 -8.15 -17.11 4.63
CA GLY A 127 -7.43 -18.16 5.35
C GLY A 127 -6.04 -17.74 5.85
N PRO A 128 -5.23 -18.73 6.28
CA PRO A 128 -3.98 -18.45 7.01
C PRO A 128 -2.93 -17.66 6.22
N GLN A 129 -2.93 -17.77 4.90
CA GLN A 129 -1.95 -17.09 4.02
C GLN A 129 -2.54 -15.87 3.32
N ALA A 130 -3.71 -15.39 3.76
CA ALA A 130 -4.34 -14.21 3.19
C ALA A 130 -3.53 -12.93 3.48
N ASN A 131 -3.79 -11.91 2.66
CA ASN A 131 -3.25 -10.57 2.87
C ASN A 131 -3.54 -10.08 4.30
N PRO A 132 -2.56 -9.47 5.01
CA PRO A 132 -2.74 -8.97 6.38
C PRO A 132 -3.97 -8.08 6.55
N LEU A 133 -4.25 -7.18 5.61
CA LEU A 133 -5.41 -6.30 5.68
C LEU A 133 -6.72 -7.07 5.49
N ALA A 134 -6.75 -8.09 4.61
CA ALA A 134 -7.91 -8.96 4.46
C ALA A 134 -8.21 -9.71 5.77
N GLN A 135 -7.18 -10.22 6.46
CA GLN A 135 -7.33 -10.88 7.76
C GLN A 135 -7.85 -9.92 8.84
N VAL A 136 -7.40 -8.67 8.86
CA VAL A 136 -7.93 -7.65 9.79
C VAL A 136 -9.40 -7.34 9.49
N LEU A 137 -9.77 -7.16 8.22
CA LEU A 137 -11.16 -6.93 7.82
C LEU A 137 -12.06 -8.12 8.19
N ASP A 138 -11.60 -9.35 7.96
CA ASP A 138 -12.31 -10.56 8.38
C ASP A 138 -12.50 -10.62 9.91
N ALA A 139 -11.47 -10.26 10.69
CA ALA A 139 -11.56 -10.19 12.14
C ALA A 139 -12.57 -9.14 12.63
N LEU A 140 -12.77 -8.07 11.86
CA LEU A 140 -13.78 -7.03 12.13
C LEU A 140 -15.17 -7.41 11.59
N GLY A 141 -15.26 -8.45 10.76
CA GLY A 141 -16.48 -8.83 10.05
C GLY A 141 -16.90 -7.78 9.05
N GLU A 142 -15.93 -7.17 8.38
CA GLU A 142 -16.09 -6.18 7.33
C GLU A 142 -15.57 -6.71 5.99
N SER A 143 -16.10 -6.17 4.91
CA SER A 143 -15.64 -6.49 3.55
C SER A 143 -15.63 -5.24 2.68
N VAL A 144 -14.75 -5.24 1.69
CA VAL A 144 -14.64 -4.19 0.69
C VAL A 144 -14.81 -4.82 -0.68
N PRO A 145 -15.91 -4.54 -1.39
CA PRO A 145 -16.08 -5.00 -2.77
C PRO A 145 -14.98 -4.43 -3.67
N CYS A 146 -14.42 -5.28 -4.54
CA CYS A 146 -13.35 -4.88 -5.45
C CYS A 146 -13.68 -5.28 -6.89
N ALA A 147 -13.22 -4.48 -7.84
CA ALA A 147 -13.05 -4.88 -9.23
C ALA A 147 -11.70 -5.59 -9.39
N SER A 148 -11.68 -6.70 -10.13
CA SER A 148 -10.46 -7.48 -10.38
C SER A 148 -9.90 -7.18 -11.77
N TYR A 149 -8.58 -7.17 -11.87
CA TYR A 149 -7.82 -7.03 -13.12
C TYR A 149 -6.50 -7.80 -13.00
N ASP A 150 -5.74 -7.96 -14.07
CA ASP A 150 -4.55 -8.82 -14.10
C ASP A 150 -3.34 -8.19 -14.77
N SER A 151 -3.46 -6.92 -15.21
CA SER A 151 -2.42 -6.26 -16.00
C SER A 151 -2.33 -4.77 -15.75
N TRP A 152 -1.20 -4.21 -16.17
CA TRP A 152 -0.97 -2.77 -16.27
C TRP A 152 -0.11 -2.44 -17.48
N MET A 153 -0.22 -1.22 -17.99
CA MET A 153 0.61 -0.73 -19.08
C MET A 153 1.97 -0.25 -18.59
N VAL A 154 3.00 -0.60 -19.32
CA VAL A 154 4.39 -0.21 -19.05
C VAL A 154 4.93 0.59 -20.21
N HIS A 155 5.52 1.74 -19.92
CA HIS A 155 6.20 2.61 -20.86
C HIS A 155 7.64 2.75 -20.39
N VAL A 156 8.56 2.19 -21.15
CA VAL A 156 10.01 2.14 -20.85
C VAL A 156 10.80 2.60 -22.06
N PRO A 157 12.10 2.89 -21.96
CA PRO A 157 12.89 3.35 -23.09
C PRO A 157 12.86 2.43 -24.31
N GLU A 158 12.67 1.13 -24.11
CA GLU A 158 12.57 0.14 -25.19
C GLU A 158 11.21 0.16 -25.93
N GLY A 159 10.16 0.75 -25.32
CA GLY A 159 8.82 0.81 -25.90
C GLY A 159 7.72 0.70 -24.86
N GLN A 160 6.55 0.24 -25.29
CA GLN A 160 5.40 0.03 -24.40
C GLN A 160 4.87 -1.40 -24.53
N PHE A 161 4.42 -1.96 -23.43
CA PHE A 161 3.78 -3.27 -23.41
C PHE A 161 2.82 -3.40 -22.22
N GLU A 162 1.90 -4.32 -22.34
CA GLU A 162 1.04 -4.74 -21.23
C GLU A 162 1.77 -5.80 -20.41
N SER A 163 1.97 -5.52 -19.12
CA SER A 163 2.55 -6.46 -18.17
C SER A 163 1.43 -7.13 -17.39
N ARG A 164 1.36 -8.46 -17.47
CA ARG A 164 0.37 -9.29 -16.77
C ARG A 164 0.97 -9.98 -15.57
N ILE A 165 0.14 -10.25 -14.58
CA ILE A 165 0.46 -11.18 -13.52
C ILE A 165 -0.07 -12.58 -13.88
N GLY A 166 0.46 -13.61 -13.23
CA GLY A 166 0.02 -14.98 -13.47
C GLY A 166 1.20 -15.95 -13.59
N PRO A 167 0.95 -17.26 -13.41
CA PRO A 167 2.02 -18.25 -13.40
C PRO A 167 2.86 -18.30 -14.68
N THR A 168 2.24 -17.96 -15.81
CA THR A 168 2.88 -18.03 -17.14
C THR A 168 2.72 -16.76 -17.98
N ASP A 169 1.88 -15.82 -17.56
CA ASP A 169 1.44 -14.74 -18.45
C ASP A 169 2.53 -13.70 -18.60
N PHE A 170 3.19 -13.30 -17.51
CA PHE A 170 4.35 -12.42 -17.59
C PHE A 170 5.53 -13.04 -18.37
N LEU A 171 5.73 -14.36 -18.32
CA LEU A 171 6.73 -15.03 -19.14
C LEU A 171 6.46 -14.88 -20.64
N LYS A 172 5.18 -14.94 -21.05
CA LYS A 172 4.77 -14.71 -22.44
C LYS A 172 4.96 -13.24 -22.86
N ASP A 173 4.70 -12.30 -21.92
CA ASP A 173 4.94 -10.89 -22.16
C ASP A 173 6.44 -10.63 -22.35
N LEU A 174 7.30 -11.18 -21.49
CA LEU A 174 8.76 -11.09 -21.63
C LEU A 174 9.26 -11.71 -22.93
N GLU A 175 8.75 -12.87 -23.33
CA GLU A 175 9.12 -13.50 -24.57
C GLU A 175 8.77 -12.64 -25.78
N THR A 176 7.60 -12.02 -25.74
CA THR A 176 7.07 -11.20 -26.84
C THR A 176 7.80 -9.88 -26.99
N TYR A 177 8.07 -9.18 -25.88
CA TYR A 177 8.53 -7.79 -25.89
C TYR A 177 10.01 -7.61 -25.60
N VAL A 178 10.64 -8.55 -24.88
CA VAL A 178 12.07 -8.47 -24.49
C VAL A 178 12.89 -9.59 -25.13
N GLY A 179 12.34 -10.82 -25.16
CA GLY A 179 12.95 -11.97 -25.82
C GLY A 179 13.21 -13.16 -24.89
N LEU A 180 13.58 -14.28 -25.53
CA LEU A 180 13.75 -15.58 -24.85
C LEU A 180 14.78 -15.59 -23.73
N ASP A 181 15.85 -14.80 -23.84
CA ASP A 181 16.89 -14.76 -22.80
C ASP A 181 16.35 -14.13 -21.52
N ALA A 182 15.59 -13.05 -21.61
CA ALA A 182 14.90 -12.44 -20.46
C ALA A 182 13.91 -13.43 -19.83
N THR A 183 13.14 -14.14 -20.65
CA THR A 183 12.17 -15.15 -20.20
C THR A 183 12.86 -16.28 -19.42
N ARG A 184 13.98 -16.80 -19.91
CA ARG A 184 14.76 -17.84 -19.23
C ARG A 184 15.33 -17.36 -17.89
N GLU A 185 15.84 -16.14 -17.85
CA GLU A 185 16.37 -15.56 -16.61
C GLU A 185 15.26 -15.32 -15.58
N TRP A 186 14.09 -14.84 -16.03
CA TRP A 186 12.94 -14.68 -15.15
C TRP A 186 12.42 -16.01 -14.60
N GLN A 187 12.34 -17.04 -15.45
CA GLN A 187 11.99 -18.39 -14.99
C GLN A 187 12.97 -18.90 -13.93
N LYS A 188 14.28 -18.68 -14.13
CA LYS A 188 15.32 -19.03 -13.15
C LYS A 188 15.11 -18.31 -11.82
N LEU A 189 14.67 -17.05 -11.84
CA LEU A 189 14.31 -16.29 -10.64
C LEU A 189 13.10 -16.92 -9.95
N LEU A 190 12.01 -17.22 -10.68
CA LEU A 190 10.82 -17.87 -10.14
C LEU A 190 11.12 -19.23 -9.50
N ASP A 191 11.94 -20.04 -10.17
CA ASP A 191 12.36 -21.36 -9.67
C ASP A 191 13.17 -21.27 -8.36
N ALA A 192 13.86 -20.15 -8.12
CA ALA A 192 14.59 -19.90 -6.89
C ALA A 192 13.69 -19.31 -5.78
N VAL A 193 12.76 -18.43 -6.14
CA VAL A 193 11.99 -17.62 -5.18
C VAL A 193 10.72 -18.34 -4.70
N LEU A 194 9.96 -18.98 -5.60
CA LEU A 194 8.69 -19.59 -5.24
C LEU A 194 8.80 -20.72 -4.19
N PRO A 195 9.81 -21.59 -4.20
CA PRO A 195 9.98 -22.58 -3.13
C PRO A 195 10.21 -21.98 -1.74
N ILE A 196 10.81 -20.79 -1.67
CA ILE A 196 11.09 -20.10 -0.39
C ILE A 196 9.82 -19.47 0.18
N SER A 197 8.79 -19.24 -0.62
CA SER A 197 7.54 -18.62 -0.18
C SER A 197 6.86 -19.40 0.95
N ALA A 198 7.01 -20.73 0.97
CA ALA A 198 6.50 -21.57 2.05
C ALA A 198 7.07 -21.20 3.43
N ALA A 199 8.30 -20.68 3.50
CA ALA A 199 8.90 -20.17 4.74
C ALA A 199 8.40 -18.77 5.07
N ALA A 200 8.34 -17.87 4.09
CA ALA A 200 7.86 -16.50 4.27
C ALA A 200 6.39 -16.46 4.74
N MET A 201 5.59 -17.44 4.29
CA MET A 201 4.16 -17.57 4.59
C MET A 201 3.85 -18.65 5.64
N ALA A 202 4.84 -19.11 6.40
CA ALA A 202 4.67 -20.22 7.35
C ALA A 202 3.79 -19.87 8.56
N LEU A 203 3.75 -18.60 8.93
CA LEU A 203 2.86 -18.08 9.97
C LEU A 203 1.84 -17.11 9.34
N PRO A 204 0.57 -17.24 9.70
CA PRO A 204 -0.44 -16.26 9.30
C PRO A 204 -0.06 -14.86 9.81
N PRO A 205 -0.16 -13.80 9.00
CA PRO A 205 0.17 -12.44 9.45
C PRO A 205 -0.55 -12.02 10.72
N LEU A 206 -1.84 -12.35 10.86
CA LEU A 206 -2.63 -12.03 12.05
C LEU A 206 -2.18 -12.80 13.31
N SER A 207 -1.42 -13.90 13.16
CA SER A 207 -0.90 -14.66 14.32
C SER A 207 0.34 -14.06 14.96
N ILE A 208 0.94 -13.05 14.33
CA ILE A 208 2.21 -12.48 14.77
C ILE A 208 1.98 -11.53 15.95
N ARG A 209 2.90 -11.59 16.91
CA ARG A 209 2.96 -10.75 18.12
C ARG A 209 4.37 -10.16 18.26
N GLY A 210 4.47 -9.02 18.92
CA GLY A 210 5.75 -8.36 19.21
C GLY A 210 6.38 -8.76 20.55
N ASP A 211 5.83 -9.75 21.25
CA ASP A 211 6.28 -10.26 22.55
C ASP A 211 6.63 -11.77 22.49
N LEU A 212 7.14 -12.32 23.57
CA LEU A 212 7.48 -13.75 23.66
C LEU A 212 6.27 -14.69 23.51
N GLY A 213 5.04 -14.15 23.59
CA GLY A 213 3.82 -14.89 23.30
C GLY A 213 3.77 -15.48 21.89
N ILE A 214 4.54 -14.91 20.93
CA ILE A 214 4.68 -15.47 19.58
C ILE A 214 5.19 -16.93 19.62
N LEU A 215 6.11 -17.25 20.50
CA LEU A 215 6.66 -18.61 20.64
C LEU A 215 5.57 -19.60 21.08
N SER A 216 4.74 -19.19 22.04
CA SER A 216 3.60 -19.99 22.50
C SER A 216 2.57 -20.18 21.39
N THR A 217 2.20 -19.10 20.68
CA THR A 217 1.26 -19.16 19.55
C THR A 217 1.78 -20.06 18.43
N ALA A 218 3.05 -19.91 18.03
CA ALA A 218 3.67 -20.72 16.99
C ALA A 218 3.74 -22.20 17.37
N ALA A 219 4.14 -22.51 18.60
CA ALA A 219 4.28 -23.89 19.07
C ALA A 219 2.93 -24.59 19.23
N SER A 220 1.92 -23.91 19.79
CA SER A 220 0.62 -24.53 20.08
C SER A 220 -0.26 -24.69 18.84
N ARG A 221 -0.20 -23.76 17.89
CA ARG A 221 -1.12 -23.73 16.73
C ARG A 221 -0.48 -24.15 15.41
N TYR A 222 0.75 -23.71 15.16
CA TYR A 222 1.38 -23.79 13.84
C TYR A 222 2.55 -24.76 13.75
N ALA A 223 2.91 -25.50 14.80
CA ALA A 223 4.00 -26.47 14.74
C ALA A 223 3.86 -27.48 13.59
N PRO A 224 2.67 -28.08 13.31
CA PRO A 224 2.51 -28.99 12.18
C PRO A 224 2.69 -28.31 10.83
N SER A 225 2.14 -27.10 10.63
CA SER A 225 2.28 -26.34 9.38
C SER A 225 3.69 -25.82 9.16
N LEU A 226 4.40 -25.40 10.21
CA LEU A 226 5.81 -25.07 10.18
C LEU A 226 6.66 -26.26 9.72
N LEU A 227 6.45 -27.43 10.34
CA LEU A 227 7.14 -28.66 9.93
C LEU A 227 6.84 -29.02 8.48
N GLN A 228 5.59 -28.95 8.07
CA GLN A 228 5.20 -29.20 6.67
C GLN A 228 5.85 -28.22 5.70
N SER A 229 5.95 -26.93 6.08
CA SER A 229 6.63 -25.91 5.28
C SER A 229 8.10 -26.22 5.13
N PHE A 230 8.80 -26.65 6.19
CA PHE A 230 10.18 -27.09 6.12
C PHE A 230 10.37 -28.31 5.19
N ILE A 231 9.47 -29.29 5.26
CA ILE A 231 9.51 -30.47 4.38
C ILE A 231 9.30 -30.08 2.92
N LYS A 232 8.29 -29.24 2.62
CA LYS A 232 7.98 -28.76 1.26
C LYS A 232 9.13 -27.94 0.66
N MET A 233 9.81 -27.14 1.47
CA MET A 233 10.92 -26.30 1.05
C MET A 233 12.11 -27.12 0.52
N GLY A 234 12.36 -28.27 1.10
CA GLY A 234 13.53 -29.09 0.78
C GLY A 234 14.85 -28.41 1.14
N PRO A 235 16.00 -29.06 0.88
CA PRO A 235 17.32 -28.53 1.28
C PRO A 235 17.68 -27.20 0.61
N LYS A 236 17.34 -27.01 -0.66
CA LYS A 236 17.62 -25.77 -1.40
C LYS A 236 16.78 -24.61 -0.89
N GLY A 237 15.49 -24.85 -0.62
CA GLY A 237 14.61 -23.84 -0.06
C GLY A 237 15.00 -23.46 1.38
N ALA A 238 15.41 -24.44 2.20
CA ALA A 238 15.91 -24.17 3.55
C ALA A 238 17.15 -23.25 3.55
N LEU A 239 18.07 -23.44 2.62
CA LEU A 239 19.21 -22.53 2.44
C LEU A 239 18.76 -21.15 1.96
N GLY A 240 17.79 -21.08 1.03
CA GLY A 240 17.20 -19.82 0.58
C GLY A 240 16.47 -19.07 1.70
N ALA A 241 15.79 -19.77 2.60
CA ALA A 241 15.06 -19.18 3.72
C ALA A 241 15.99 -18.39 4.69
N THR A 242 17.27 -18.72 4.76
CA THR A 242 18.25 -17.95 5.54
C THR A 242 18.46 -16.54 5.00
N LYS A 243 18.11 -16.31 3.72
CA LYS A 243 18.23 -15.00 3.06
C LYS A 243 16.99 -14.12 3.21
N LEU A 244 15.88 -14.61 3.79
CA LEU A 244 14.63 -13.86 3.87
C LEU A 244 14.75 -12.49 4.58
N LEU A 245 15.65 -12.38 5.54
CA LEU A 245 15.95 -11.12 6.25
C LEU A 245 17.12 -10.33 5.63
N ARG A 246 17.60 -10.74 4.46
CA ARG A 246 18.70 -10.11 3.73
C ARG A 246 18.17 -9.33 2.53
N PRO A 247 18.99 -8.49 1.88
CA PRO A 247 18.63 -7.84 0.63
C PRO A 247 18.22 -8.82 -0.46
N PHE A 248 17.20 -8.48 -1.23
CA PHE A 248 16.75 -9.35 -2.32
C PHE A 248 17.82 -9.57 -3.39
N SER A 249 18.72 -8.60 -3.57
CA SER A 249 19.86 -8.72 -4.46
C SER A 249 20.75 -9.94 -4.14
N GLU A 250 20.84 -10.40 -2.88
CA GLU A 250 21.62 -11.60 -2.55
C GLU A 250 21.04 -12.88 -3.19
N ILE A 251 19.73 -12.92 -3.41
CA ILE A 251 19.10 -14.01 -4.18
C ILE A 251 19.36 -13.79 -5.67
N VAL A 252 19.10 -12.59 -6.17
CA VAL A 252 19.28 -12.22 -7.58
C VAL A 252 20.70 -12.44 -8.07
N ASP A 253 21.70 -12.00 -7.30
CA ASP A 253 23.11 -12.13 -7.65
C ASP A 253 23.60 -13.59 -7.62
N SER A 254 23.05 -14.41 -6.72
CA SER A 254 23.37 -15.84 -6.68
C SER A 254 22.90 -16.60 -7.93
N LEU A 255 22.01 -16.01 -8.74
CA LEU A 255 21.46 -16.59 -9.96
C LEU A 255 22.25 -16.18 -11.21
N ASP A 256 23.21 -15.27 -11.10
CA ASP A 256 24.01 -14.77 -12.22
C ASP A 256 23.17 -14.32 -13.43
N LEU A 257 22.15 -13.49 -13.17
CA LEU A 257 21.29 -12.91 -14.21
C LEU A 257 22.06 -11.82 -14.96
N LYS A 258 22.07 -11.86 -16.29
CA LYS A 258 22.85 -10.96 -17.16
C LYS A 258 22.01 -9.97 -17.94
N ASN A 259 20.72 -10.29 -18.16
CA ASN A 259 19.85 -9.45 -18.96
C ASN A 259 19.57 -8.12 -18.25
N PRO A 260 19.92 -6.96 -18.85
CA PRO A 260 19.76 -5.66 -18.20
C PRO A 260 18.29 -5.33 -17.90
N PHE A 261 17.37 -5.69 -18.80
CA PHE A 261 15.93 -5.46 -18.57
C PHE A 261 15.44 -6.21 -17.34
N VAL A 262 15.83 -7.50 -17.19
CA VAL A 262 15.42 -8.32 -16.03
C VAL A 262 15.89 -7.70 -14.73
N ARG A 263 17.14 -7.22 -14.67
CA ARG A 263 17.67 -6.56 -13.48
C ARG A 263 16.96 -5.25 -13.18
N ASN A 264 16.78 -4.41 -14.17
CA ASN A 264 16.04 -3.15 -14.03
C ASN A 264 14.58 -3.37 -13.60
N TRP A 265 13.95 -4.41 -14.15
CA TRP A 265 12.59 -4.79 -13.79
C TRP A 265 12.47 -5.27 -12.33
N ILE A 266 13.43 -6.07 -11.86
CA ILE A 266 13.50 -6.47 -10.45
C ILE A 266 13.63 -5.24 -9.55
N ASP A 267 14.52 -4.30 -9.88
CA ASP A 267 14.69 -3.06 -9.13
C ASP A 267 13.41 -2.20 -9.15
N LEU A 268 12.71 -2.14 -10.27
CA LEU A 268 11.42 -1.46 -10.38
C LEU A 268 10.37 -2.08 -9.45
N LEU A 269 10.23 -3.41 -9.45
CA LEU A 269 9.28 -4.09 -8.58
C LEU A 269 9.60 -3.87 -7.08
N CYS A 270 10.88 -3.95 -6.71
CA CYS A 270 11.32 -3.64 -5.35
C CYS A 270 10.99 -2.20 -4.97
N PHE A 271 11.24 -1.26 -5.86
CA PHE A 271 10.98 0.16 -5.64
C PHE A 271 9.48 0.45 -5.51
N LEU A 272 8.64 -0.16 -6.33
CA LEU A 272 7.18 -0.02 -6.25
C LEU A 272 6.60 -0.59 -4.95
N LEU A 273 7.19 -1.67 -4.45
CA LEU A 273 6.75 -2.35 -3.23
C LEU A 273 7.25 -1.67 -1.95
N ALA A 274 8.56 -1.38 -1.89
CA ALA A 274 9.25 -1.00 -0.65
C ALA A 274 9.89 0.40 -0.70
N GLY A 275 9.83 1.12 -1.82
CA GLY A 275 10.45 2.44 -1.99
C GLY A 275 11.99 2.40 -2.08
N VAL A 276 12.58 1.21 -2.24
CA VAL A 276 14.03 0.98 -2.36
C VAL A 276 14.31 -0.09 -3.43
N LYS A 277 15.54 -0.15 -3.95
CA LYS A 277 15.94 -1.15 -4.96
C LYS A 277 16.22 -2.53 -4.34
N SER A 278 16.51 -3.52 -5.18
CA SER A 278 16.76 -4.91 -4.78
C SER A 278 17.94 -5.07 -3.82
N ASP A 279 18.92 -4.16 -3.86
CA ASP A 279 20.07 -4.11 -2.94
C ASP A 279 19.70 -3.69 -1.51
N SER A 280 18.48 -3.23 -1.32
CA SER A 280 17.98 -2.69 -0.05
C SER A 280 16.64 -3.29 0.37
N ALA A 281 15.82 -3.77 -0.59
CA ALA A 281 14.52 -4.37 -0.31
C ALA A 281 14.66 -5.69 0.45
N LEU A 282 13.78 -5.93 1.42
CA LEU A 282 13.78 -7.16 2.20
C LEU A 282 13.32 -8.34 1.34
N SER A 283 14.12 -9.41 1.30
CA SER A 283 13.78 -10.61 0.52
C SER A 283 12.43 -11.19 0.88
N ALA A 284 12.03 -11.17 2.15
CA ALA A 284 10.73 -11.70 2.59
C ALA A 284 9.55 -10.98 1.91
N GLU A 285 9.61 -9.66 1.73
CA GLU A 285 8.57 -8.86 1.09
C GLU A 285 8.45 -9.21 -0.39
N MET A 286 9.59 -9.31 -1.09
CA MET A 286 9.62 -9.69 -2.49
C MET A 286 9.13 -11.13 -2.72
N VAL A 287 9.55 -12.06 -1.89
CA VAL A 287 9.12 -13.46 -1.93
C VAL A 287 7.61 -13.56 -1.71
N TYR A 288 7.05 -12.77 -0.78
CA TYR A 288 5.60 -12.70 -0.56
C TYR A 288 4.87 -12.17 -1.80
N MET A 289 5.34 -11.09 -2.41
CA MET A 289 4.77 -10.54 -3.64
C MET A 289 4.79 -11.56 -4.78
N PHE A 290 5.92 -12.24 -5.01
CA PHE A 290 6.03 -13.28 -6.03
C PHE A 290 5.06 -14.44 -5.77
N ALA A 291 4.90 -14.87 -4.51
CA ALA A 291 3.94 -15.90 -4.14
C ALA A 291 2.50 -15.51 -4.48
N GLU A 292 2.12 -14.23 -4.24
CA GLU A 292 0.79 -13.73 -4.57
C GLU A 292 0.57 -13.58 -6.07
N TRP A 293 1.53 -13.06 -6.82
CA TRP A 293 1.35 -12.74 -8.24
C TRP A 293 1.54 -13.90 -9.20
N TYR A 294 2.16 -15.00 -8.74
CA TYR A 294 2.41 -16.19 -9.57
C TYR A 294 1.58 -17.42 -9.14
N LYS A 295 0.67 -17.28 -8.19
CA LYS A 295 -0.27 -18.37 -7.86
C LYS A 295 -1.37 -18.49 -8.93
N PRO A 296 -1.92 -19.69 -9.15
CA PRO A 296 -3.07 -19.87 -10.03
C PRO A 296 -4.27 -19.03 -9.59
N GLY A 297 -4.89 -18.31 -10.54
CA GLY A 297 -6.05 -17.45 -10.25
C GLY A 297 -5.72 -16.18 -9.46
N CYS A 298 -4.46 -15.74 -9.47
CA CYS A 298 -4.09 -14.43 -8.91
C CYS A 298 -4.78 -13.29 -9.67
N SER A 299 -5.09 -12.23 -8.97
CA SER A 299 -5.63 -11.00 -9.53
C SER A 299 -5.13 -9.80 -8.75
N LEU A 300 -5.05 -8.67 -9.43
CA LEU A 300 -4.98 -7.36 -8.81
C LEU A 300 -6.41 -6.88 -8.56
N GLU A 301 -6.57 -5.97 -7.63
CA GLU A 301 -7.88 -5.59 -7.15
C GLU A 301 -7.93 -4.07 -6.93
N TYR A 302 -9.05 -3.48 -7.30
CA TYR A 302 -9.33 -2.09 -7.00
C TYR A 302 -10.62 -1.98 -6.17
N PRO A 303 -10.57 -1.38 -4.96
CA PRO A 303 -11.75 -1.21 -4.11
C PRO A 303 -12.82 -0.35 -4.81
N LEU A 304 -14.05 -0.84 -4.89
CA LEU A 304 -15.17 -0.04 -5.39
C LEU A 304 -15.44 1.11 -4.41
N GLY A 305 -15.35 2.34 -4.90
CA GLY A 305 -15.38 3.54 -4.06
C GLY A 305 -13.98 4.03 -3.63
N GLY A 306 -12.92 3.50 -4.23
CA GLY A 306 -11.53 3.95 -4.00
C GLY A 306 -10.91 3.43 -2.69
N SER A 307 -9.71 3.90 -2.40
CA SER A 307 -9.00 3.55 -1.15
C SER A 307 -9.77 3.99 0.11
N GLY A 308 -10.61 5.03 0.01
CA GLY A 308 -11.50 5.48 1.08
C GLY A 308 -12.48 4.40 1.55
N ALA A 309 -12.94 3.50 0.66
CA ALA A 309 -13.82 2.41 1.05
C ALA A 309 -13.19 1.43 2.05
N ILE A 310 -11.86 1.26 1.99
CA ILE A 310 -11.10 0.47 2.97
C ILE A 310 -11.13 1.18 4.33
N ILE A 311 -10.91 2.49 4.32
CA ILE A 311 -10.90 3.32 5.52
C ILE A 311 -12.27 3.29 6.19
N ASP A 312 -13.33 3.45 5.41
CA ASP A 312 -14.70 3.40 5.91
C ASP A 312 -15.04 2.03 6.53
N ALA A 313 -14.57 0.93 5.92
CA ALA A 313 -14.75 -0.41 6.48
C ALA A 313 -14.02 -0.57 7.83
N LEU A 314 -12.79 -0.08 7.94
CA LEU A 314 -12.04 -0.12 9.20
C LEU A 314 -12.71 0.75 10.29
N VAL A 315 -13.20 1.94 9.94
CA VAL A 315 -13.93 2.82 10.87
C VAL A 315 -15.22 2.16 11.35
N ARG A 316 -16.03 1.59 10.43
CA ARG A 316 -17.22 0.81 10.82
C ARG A 316 -16.87 -0.34 11.76
N GLY A 317 -15.78 -1.06 11.48
CA GLY A 317 -15.29 -2.12 12.36
C GLY A 317 -14.93 -1.63 13.76
N ILE A 318 -14.26 -0.47 13.88
CA ILE A 318 -13.95 0.17 15.17
C ILE A 318 -15.23 0.50 15.94
N GLU A 319 -16.17 1.21 15.29
CA GLU A 319 -17.44 1.66 15.90
C GLU A 319 -18.32 0.48 16.30
N LYS A 320 -18.41 -0.56 15.48
CA LYS A 320 -19.14 -1.81 15.73
C LYS A 320 -18.74 -2.48 17.05
N PHE A 321 -17.48 -2.37 17.44
CA PHE A 321 -16.96 -2.94 18.69
C PHE A 321 -16.78 -1.88 19.79
N GLY A 322 -17.41 -0.69 19.66
CA GLY A 322 -17.47 0.35 20.69
C GLY A 322 -16.23 1.24 20.77
N GLY A 323 -15.29 1.13 19.83
CA GLY A 323 -14.19 2.07 19.69
C GLY A 323 -14.68 3.43 19.16
N ARG A 324 -13.84 4.45 19.30
CA ARG A 324 -14.17 5.85 18.97
C ARG A 324 -13.13 6.46 18.04
N LEU A 325 -13.60 7.25 17.07
CA LEU A 325 -12.74 8.06 16.21
C LEU A 325 -13.05 9.55 16.45
N ALA A 326 -12.03 10.33 16.78
CA ALA A 326 -12.13 11.78 16.98
C ALA A 326 -11.29 12.51 15.92
N LEU A 327 -11.97 13.10 14.95
CA LEU A 327 -11.37 13.94 13.91
C LEU A 327 -11.05 15.34 14.47
N ASN A 328 -10.21 16.10 13.74
CA ASN A 328 -9.75 17.44 14.14
C ASN A 328 -9.09 17.46 15.54
N SER A 329 -8.58 16.32 16.00
CA SER A 329 -8.03 16.08 17.32
C SER A 329 -6.51 15.96 17.26
N HIS A 330 -5.82 17.08 17.03
CA HIS A 330 -4.38 17.10 16.88
C HIS A 330 -3.67 16.87 18.21
N VAL A 331 -2.96 15.76 18.30
CA VAL A 331 -2.08 15.44 19.43
C VAL A 331 -0.83 16.32 19.35
N GLU A 332 -0.53 17.03 20.42
CA GLU A 332 0.60 17.92 20.55
C GLU A 332 1.74 17.32 21.38
N LYS A 333 1.40 16.50 22.37
CA LYS A 333 2.37 15.82 23.25
C LYS A 333 1.86 14.48 23.73
N ILE A 334 2.77 13.53 23.89
CA ILE A 334 2.59 12.31 24.66
C ILE A 334 2.98 12.60 26.11
N LEU A 335 2.11 12.25 27.05
CA LEU A 335 2.31 12.50 28.47
C LEU A 335 3.07 11.34 29.11
N ILE A 336 4.17 11.67 29.77
CA ILE A 336 5.01 10.69 30.48
C ILE A 336 4.95 10.97 31.98
N GLU A 337 4.53 9.97 32.75
CA GLU A 337 4.49 10.02 34.22
C GLU A 337 5.18 8.77 34.77
N ASN A 338 6.07 8.95 35.73
CA ASN A 338 6.86 7.86 36.32
C ASN A 338 7.56 6.98 35.25
N GLY A 339 8.06 7.60 34.19
CA GLY A 339 8.78 6.94 33.11
C GLY A 339 7.92 6.13 32.13
N ARG A 340 6.58 6.24 32.16
CA ARG A 340 5.65 5.53 31.28
C ARG A 340 4.69 6.46 30.57
N ALA A 341 4.20 6.08 29.40
CA ALA A 341 3.19 6.83 28.67
C ALA A 341 1.80 6.63 29.32
N VAL A 342 1.13 7.73 29.69
CA VAL A 342 -0.15 7.71 30.40
C VAL A 342 -1.29 8.41 29.67
N GLY A 343 -1.03 8.92 28.46
CA GLY A 343 -2.02 9.64 27.67
C GLY A 343 -1.39 10.65 26.75
N VAL A 344 -2.22 11.55 26.22
CA VAL A 344 -1.81 12.60 25.29
C VAL A 344 -2.44 13.93 25.65
N LYS A 345 -1.80 15.03 25.20
CA LYS A 345 -2.34 16.38 25.22
C LYS A 345 -2.65 16.83 23.80
N LEU A 346 -3.88 17.29 23.58
CA LEU A 346 -4.32 17.88 22.33
C LEU A 346 -3.92 19.36 22.24
N ARG A 347 -3.82 19.89 21.02
CA ARG A 347 -3.52 21.31 20.75
C ARG A 347 -4.45 22.27 21.48
N GLY A 348 -5.72 21.92 21.67
CA GLY A 348 -6.69 22.67 22.46
C GLY A 348 -6.47 22.63 23.98
N GLY A 349 -5.42 21.97 24.47
CA GLY A 349 -5.11 21.82 25.90
C GLY A 349 -5.80 20.62 26.59
N GLN A 350 -6.77 19.98 25.94
CA GLN A 350 -7.45 18.82 26.48
C GLN A 350 -6.48 17.64 26.66
N ILE A 351 -6.63 16.90 27.77
CA ILE A 351 -5.85 15.71 28.08
C ILE A 351 -6.74 14.48 27.90
N ILE A 352 -6.23 13.49 27.19
CA ILE A 352 -6.87 12.17 27.05
C ILE A 352 -5.97 11.14 27.72
N ARG A 353 -6.49 10.45 28.74
CA ARG A 353 -5.75 9.46 29.52
C ARG A 353 -5.83 8.08 28.89
N ALA A 354 -4.70 7.37 28.90
CA ALA A 354 -4.59 5.98 28.47
C ALA A 354 -4.31 5.10 29.71
N LYS A 355 -5.20 4.13 29.99
CA LYS A 355 -5.06 3.24 31.16
C LYS A 355 -4.02 2.15 30.93
N LYS A 356 -3.89 1.67 29.67
CA LYS A 356 -3.02 0.54 29.30
C LYS A 356 -1.89 0.94 28.39
N ALA A 357 -2.17 1.70 27.31
CA ALA A 357 -1.15 2.07 26.35
C ALA A 357 -1.52 3.31 25.52
N VAL A 358 -0.49 3.99 25.05
CA VAL A 358 -0.54 4.93 23.91
C VAL A 358 0.09 4.23 22.72
N VAL A 359 -0.59 4.26 21.57
CA VAL A 359 -0.07 3.73 20.31
C VAL A 359 0.09 4.89 19.32
N SER A 360 1.30 5.12 18.84
CA SER A 360 1.57 6.13 17.81
C SER A 360 1.60 5.49 16.43
N ASN A 361 0.73 5.98 15.53
CA ASN A 361 0.77 5.68 14.10
C ASN A 361 1.35 6.88 13.30
N ALA A 362 1.99 7.82 13.98
CA ALA A 362 2.82 8.82 13.35
C ALA A 362 4.17 8.22 12.95
N SER A 363 4.92 8.89 12.05
CA SER A 363 6.26 8.43 11.72
C SER A 363 7.17 8.38 12.97
N MET A 364 8.27 7.63 12.88
CA MET A 364 9.20 7.55 14.01
C MET A 364 9.77 8.91 14.43
N TRP A 365 10.00 9.81 13.47
CA TRP A 365 10.49 11.17 13.71
C TRP A 365 9.42 12.03 14.36
N ASP A 366 8.18 12.02 13.81
CA ASP A 366 7.06 12.77 14.38
C ASP A 366 6.68 12.24 15.77
N THR A 367 6.78 10.92 16.00
CA THR A 367 6.58 10.33 17.33
C THR A 367 7.63 10.83 18.33
N LEU A 368 8.89 10.93 17.90
CA LEU A 368 9.96 11.47 18.74
C LEU A 368 9.68 12.94 19.12
N ASP A 369 9.17 13.75 18.19
CA ASP A 369 8.83 15.15 18.41
C ASP A 369 7.64 15.34 19.38
N LEU A 370 6.76 14.33 19.51
CA LEU A 370 5.66 14.35 20.48
C LEU A 370 6.13 14.05 21.92
N LEU A 371 7.34 13.56 22.11
CA LEU A 371 7.86 13.13 23.41
C LEU A 371 8.64 14.24 24.12
N PRO A 372 8.58 14.32 25.46
CA PRO A 372 9.50 15.16 26.21
C PRO A 372 10.95 14.68 25.99
N PRO A 373 11.88 15.54 25.57
CA PRO A 373 13.26 15.12 25.27
C PRO A 373 13.95 14.39 26.42
N ASP A 374 13.70 14.84 27.66
CA ASP A 374 14.33 14.26 28.87
C ASP A 374 13.78 12.88 29.25
N ALA A 375 12.61 12.51 28.72
CA ALA A 375 12.00 11.20 28.98
C ALA A 375 12.50 10.11 28.02
N VAL A 376 13.26 10.46 26.99
CA VAL A 376 13.68 9.54 25.93
C VAL A 376 15.17 9.26 26.03
N PRO A 377 15.61 7.98 26.08
CA PRO A 377 17.03 7.64 26.06
C PRO A 377 17.73 8.25 24.84
N LYS A 378 18.89 8.87 25.08
CA LYS A 378 19.65 9.55 24.01
C LYS A 378 20.01 8.61 22.86
N SER A 379 20.38 7.38 23.15
CA SER A 379 20.67 6.35 22.13
C SER A 379 19.50 6.09 21.19
N TYR A 380 18.26 6.12 21.71
CA TYR A 380 17.06 5.97 20.89
C TYR A 380 16.82 7.22 20.04
N GLN A 381 16.96 8.42 20.61
CA GLN A 381 16.86 9.67 19.87
C GLN A 381 17.87 9.71 18.71
N ASP A 382 19.13 9.36 19.00
CA ASP A 382 20.21 9.38 18.01
C ASP A 382 19.94 8.35 16.89
N LYS A 383 19.44 7.15 17.23
CA LYS A 383 19.03 6.13 16.26
C LYS A 383 17.90 6.63 15.35
N VAL A 384 16.84 7.21 15.91
CA VAL A 384 15.71 7.74 15.13
C VAL A 384 16.18 8.86 14.20
N LYS A 385 17.00 9.79 14.69
CA LYS A 385 17.52 10.93 13.91
C LYS A 385 18.47 10.48 12.79
N ALA A 386 19.23 9.41 13.01
CA ALA A 386 20.17 8.85 12.03
C ALA A 386 19.49 7.95 10.99
N THR A 387 18.23 7.51 11.23
CA THR A 387 17.51 6.67 10.26
C THR A 387 17.25 7.45 8.98
N PRO A 388 17.70 6.94 7.80
CA PRO A 388 17.48 7.60 6.53
C PRO A 388 16.00 7.60 6.15
N GLN A 389 15.59 8.59 5.35
CA GLN A 389 14.21 8.77 4.88
C GLN A 389 14.19 8.63 3.36
N CYS A 390 13.15 7.96 2.83
CA CYS A 390 12.79 8.11 1.44
C CYS A 390 12.36 9.56 1.18
N ASP A 391 12.57 10.03 -0.04
CA ASP A 391 12.09 11.34 -0.44
C ASP A 391 10.55 11.42 -0.46
N SER A 392 10.02 12.56 -0.81
CA SER A 392 8.60 12.85 -0.84
C SER A 392 8.01 12.59 -2.25
N PHE A 393 6.85 13.16 -2.52
CA PHE A 393 6.07 12.95 -3.74
C PHE A 393 5.73 14.26 -4.41
N MET A 394 5.65 14.23 -5.75
CA MET A 394 4.78 15.09 -6.53
C MET A 394 3.51 14.33 -6.90
N HIS A 395 2.36 14.98 -6.90
CA HIS A 395 1.07 14.42 -7.28
C HIS A 395 0.37 15.26 -8.34
N LEU A 396 -0.34 14.60 -9.23
CA LEU A 396 -1.20 15.23 -10.23
C LEU A 396 -2.54 14.49 -10.22
N HIS A 397 -3.62 15.20 -9.84
CA HIS A 397 -4.99 14.67 -9.91
C HIS A 397 -5.75 15.40 -11.01
N LEU A 398 -6.36 14.63 -11.93
CA LEU A 398 -7.08 15.14 -13.07
C LEU A 398 -8.51 14.58 -13.12
N GLY A 399 -9.46 15.45 -13.50
CA GLY A 399 -10.80 15.05 -13.95
C GLY A 399 -10.98 15.53 -15.39
N PHE A 400 -11.39 14.66 -16.31
CA PHE A 400 -11.48 14.95 -17.75
C PHE A 400 -12.54 14.11 -18.46
N ASP A 401 -12.94 14.51 -19.67
CA ASP A 401 -13.88 13.75 -20.50
C ASP A 401 -13.24 12.46 -21.01
N ALA A 402 -13.95 11.34 -20.92
CA ALA A 402 -13.47 10.03 -21.34
C ALA A 402 -13.09 9.97 -22.85
N GLU A 403 -13.80 10.74 -23.71
CA GLU A 403 -13.52 10.85 -25.14
C GLU A 403 -12.15 11.48 -25.47
N ASN A 404 -11.55 12.20 -24.49
CA ASN A 404 -10.22 12.79 -24.61
C ASN A 404 -9.09 11.80 -24.33
N ALA A 405 -9.38 10.54 -24.04
CA ALA A 405 -8.39 9.49 -23.85
C ALA A 405 -8.49 8.41 -24.95
N ARG A 406 -7.51 7.52 -24.98
CA ARG A 406 -7.54 6.32 -25.81
C ARG A 406 -8.66 5.38 -25.35
N GLU A 407 -9.24 4.60 -26.28
CA GLU A 407 -10.37 3.70 -26.00
C GLU A 407 -9.98 2.46 -25.19
N ASP A 408 -8.72 2.02 -25.30
CA ASP A 408 -8.13 0.87 -24.62
C ASP A 408 -7.37 1.27 -23.34
N LEU A 409 -7.85 2.30 -22.63
CA LEU A 409 -7.21 2.82 -21.43
C LEU A 409 -7.27 1.80 -20.28
N GLY A 410 -6.10 1.35 -19.82
CA GLY A 410 -5.98 0.50 -18.64
C GLY A 410 -6.07 1.31 -17.34
N ILE A 411 -6.28 0.60 -16.23
CA ILE A 411 -6.36 1.25 -14.90
C ILE A 411 -5.00 1.81 -14.45
N HIS A 412 -3.89 1.13 -14.74
CA HIS A 412 -2.56 1.56 -14.30
C HIS A 412 -1.59 1.68 -15.47
N HIS A 413 -0.73 2.70 -15.38
CA HIS A 413 0.41 2.88 -16.28
C HIS A 413 1.65 3.20 -15.44
N ILE A 414 2.77 2.60 -15.79
CA ILE A 414 4.09 2.86 -15.20
C ILE A 414 4.95 3.44 -16.32
N VAL A 415 5.53 4.60 -16.07
CA VAL A 415 6.45 5.25 -17.01
C VAL A 415 7.83 5.31 -16.37
N VAL A 416 8.83 4.72 -17.03
CA VAL A 416 10.25 4.83 -16.67
C VAL A 416 10.96 5.60 -17.78
N ASN A 417 11.50 6.78 -17.47
CA ASN A 417 12.09 7.65 -18.47
C ASN A 417 13.48 7.19 -18.94
N ASP A 418 14.32 6.69 -18.03
CA ASP A 418 15.70 6.31 -18.33
C ASP A 418 16.21 5.30 -17.29
N TRP A 419 16.54 4.08 -17.74
CA TRP A 419 17.08 3.05 -16.85
C TRP A 419 18.44 3.42 -16.23
N ASN A 420 19.25 4.26 -16.92
CA ASN A 420 20.56 4.67 -16.43
C ASN A 420 20.49 5.59 -15.21
N LYS A 421 19.36 6.28 -15.01
CA LYS A 421 19.11 7.09 -13.80
C LYS A 421 18.76 6.25 -12.57
N GLY A 422 18.48 4.96 -12.78
CA GLY A 422 17.92 4.10 -11.75
C GLY A 422 16.44 4.41 -11.46
N VAL A 423 15.72 3.42 -10.96
CA VAL A 423 14.27 3.55 -10.65
C VAL A 423 14.01 4.51 -9.48
N ASP A 424 14.98 4.68 -8.60
CA ASP A 424 14.99 5.62 -7.47
C ASP A 424 15.52 7.02 -7.86
N GLY A 425 15.84 7.21 -9.14
CA GLY A 425 16.30 8.50 -9.67
C GLY A 425 15.21 9.57 -9.64
N GLU A 426 15.62 10.80 -9.32
CA GLU A 426 14.73 11.95 -9.24
C GLU A 426 13.94 12.13 -10.55
N GLN A 427 12.58 12.20 -10.44
CA GLN A 427 11.66 12.36 -11.58
C GLN A 427 11.80 11.30 -12.68
N ASN A 428 12.30 10.11 -12.36
CA ASN A 428 12.54 9.08 -13.36
C ASN A 428 11.37 8.11 -13.54
N VAL A 429 10.63 7.82 -12.49
CA VAL A 429 9.46 6.94 -12.53
C VAL A 429 8.19 7.74 -12.24
N VAL A 430 7.17 7.56 -13.06
CA VAL A 430 5.84 8.10 -12.84
C VAL A 430 4.83 6.97 -12.82
N LEU A 431 4.04 6.90 -11.76
CA LEU A 431 2.92 5.99 -11.64
C LEU A 431 1.63 6.73 -11.97
N ILE A 432 0.75 6.10 -12.74
CA ILE A 432 -0.53 6.66 -13.16
C ILE A 432 -1.62 5.65 -12.88
N SER A 433 -2.72 6.12 -12.29
CA SER A 433 -3.92 5.31 -12.06
C SER A 433 -5.15 6.04 -12.62
N VAL A 434 -5.99 5.31 -13.35
CA VAL A 434 -7.27 5.78 -13.90
C VAL A 434 -8.39 4.85 -13.41
N PRO A 435 -8.70 4.84 -12.11
CA PRO A 435 -9.56 3.81 -11.52
C PRO A 435 -11.01 3.86 -12.00
N SER A 436 -11.47 4.98 -12.54
CA SER A 436 -12.80 5.12 -13.15
C SER A 436 -13.02 4.26 -14.41
N VAL A 437 -11.99 3.59 -14.93
CA VAL A 437 -12.16 2.57 -15.99
C VAL A 437 -12.73 1.27 -15.46
N LEU A 438 -12.62 1.01 -14.14
CA LEU A 438 -13.14 -0.18 -13.46
C LEU A 438 -14.28 0.14 -12.48
N GLY A 439 -14.27 1.32 -11.86
CA GLY A 439 -15.21 1.70 -10.80
C GLY A 439 -16.22 2.73 -11.25
N GLU A 440 -17.52 2.41 -11.13
CA GLU A 440 -18.58 3.38 -11.31
C GLU A 440 -18.65 4.35 -10.10
N GLY A 441 -19.07 5.58 -10.34
CA GLY A 441 -19.31 6.59 -9.29
C GLY A 441 -18.09 7.39 -8.85
N LEU A 442 -16.89 7.08 -9.38
CA LEU A 442 -15.67 7.85 -9.09
C LEU A 442 -15.60 9.17 -9.87
N ALA A 443 -16.29 9.26 -11.03
CA ALA A 443 -16.36 10.45 -11.86
C ALA A 443 -17.80 10.70 -12.31
N PRO A 444 -18.13 11.93 -12.73
CA PRO A 444 -19.40 12.18 -13.41
C PRO A 444 -19.54 11.32 -14.68
N PRO A 445 -20.78 11.01 -15.14
CA PRO A 445 -21.01 10.22 -16.33
C PRO A 445 -20.24 10.75 -17.55
N GLY A 446 -19.55 9.84 -18.29
CA GLY A 446 -18.74 10.20 -19.45
C GLY A 446 -17.38 10.82 -19.12
N LYS A 447 -16.96 10.80 -17.86
CA LYS A 447 -15.68 11.36 -17.42
C LYS A 447 -14.80 10.33 -16.70
N HIS A 448 -13.50 10.63 -16.65
CA HIS A 448 -12.51 9.86 -15.91
C HIS A 448 -11.84 10.70 -14.84
N ILE A 449 -11.36 10.02 -13.78
CA ILE A 449 -10.36 10.54 -12.86
C ILE A 449 -9.01 9.91 -13.14
N LEU A 450 -7.95 10.67 -12.84
CA LEU A 450 -6.58 10.19 -12.90
C LEU A 450 -5.78 10.71 -11.72
N HIS A 451 -4.94 9.84 -11.16
CA HIS A 451 -3.92 10.19 -10.21
C HIS A 451 -2.55 9.76 -10.75
N ALA A 452 -1.66 10.72 -10.99
CA ALA A 452 -0.26 10.45 -11.33
C ALA A 452 0.66 10.97 -10.22
N TYR A 453 1.78 10.29 -9.99
CA TYR A 453 2.75 10.70 -8.97
C TYR A 453 4.16 10.16 -9.24
N THR A 454 5.16 10.88 -8.69
CA THR A 454 6.55 10.43 -8.61
C THR A 454 6.76 9.78 -7.23
N PRO A 455 6.95 8.44 -7.15
CA PRO A 455 6.92 7.74 -5.86
C PRO A 455 8.22 7.93 -5.08
N GLY A 456 8.18 8.67 -3.95
CA GLY A 456 9.29 8.75 -3.00
C GLY A 456 10.61 9.29 -3.53
N THR A 457 10.57 10.07 -4.61
CA THR A 457 11.77 10.58 -5.32
C THR A 457 11.83 12.10 -5.46
N GLU A 458 10.93 12.82 -4.78
CA GLU A 458 10.92 14.28 -4.81
C GLU A 458 11.64 14.84 -3.57
N PRO A 459 12.83 15.47 -3.72
CA PRO A 459 13.61 15.94 -2.60
C PRO A 459 12.90 17.06 -1.84
N PHE A 460 12.69 16.86 -0.52
CA PHE A 460 12.03 17.87 0.31
C PHE A 460 12.84 19.18 0.41
N GLY A 461 14.17 19.10 0.32
CA GLY A 461 15.06 20.27 0.43
C GLY A 461 14.79 21.36 -0.60
N LEU A 462 14.27 21.01 -1.79
CA LEU A 462 13.86 21.98 -2.82
C LEU A 462 12.66 22.84 -2.39
N TRP A 463 11.86 22.35 -1.46
CA TRP A 463 10.59 22.94 -1.02
C TRP A 463 10.65 23.55 0.38
N GLU A 464 11.74 23.27 1.12
CA GLU A 464 11.88 23.68 2.51
C GLU A 464 11.93 25.21 2.63
N GLY A 465 11.10 25.76 3.51
CA GLY A 465 11.04 27.20 3.75
C GLY A 465 10.28 28.03 2.71
N LEU A 466 9.83 27.43 1.59
CA LEU A 466 9.07 28.17 0.57
C LEU A 466 7.68 28.56 1.07
N ASP A 467 7.30 29.81 0.86
CA ASP A 467 5.91 30.25 1.03
C ASP A 467 5.07 29.75 -0.16
N ARG A 468 4.05 28.95 0.12
CA ARG A 468 3.13 28.38 -0.88
C ARG A 468 2.35 29.43 -1.69
N LYS A 469 2.36 30.70 -1.28
CA LYS A 469 1.77 31.83 -2.02
C LYS A 469 2.79 32.57 -2.89
N SER A 470 4.09 32.28 -2.75
CA SER A 470 5.16 32.95 -3.48
C SER A 470 5.13 32.60 -4.98
N ALA A 471 5.74 33.44 -5.81
CA ALA A 471 5.94 33.18 -7.24
C ALA A 471 6.95 32.03 -7.43
N GLU A 472 7.99 31.98 -6.59
CA GLU A 472 9.01 30.95 -6.58
C GLU A 472 8.40 29.55 -6.40
N TYR A 473 7.54 29.38 -5.37
CA TYR A 473 6.84 28.13 -5.16
C TYR A 473 5.97 27.73 -6.37
N ARG A 474 5.27 28.69 -6.99
CA ARG A 474 4.45 28.39 -8.17
C ARG A 474 5.28 27.97 -9.36
N SER A 475 6.39 28.66 -9.64
CA SER A 475 7.31 28.33 -10.72
C SER A 475 7.92 26.94 -10.54
N LEU A 476 8.45 26.65 -9.33
CA LEU A 476 9.01 25.34 -9.03
C LEU A 476 7.96 24.23 -9.15
N LYS A 477 6.75 24.48 -8.66
CA LYS A 477 5.63 23.53 -8.76
C LYS A 477 5.26 23.21 -10.21
N GLU A 478 5.26 24.21 -11.08
CA GLU A 478 4.99 24.03 -12.52
C GLU A 478 6.12 23.24 -13.17
N GLU A 479 7.35 23.63 -12.99
CA GLU A 479 8.54 22.96 -13.48
C GLU A 479 8.59 21.48 -13.06
N ARG A 480 8.44 21.21 -11.76
CA ARG A 480 8.56 19.86 -11.21
C ARG A 480 7.39 18.96 -11.57
N SER A 481 6.22 19.50 -11.91
CA SER A 481 5.06 18.71 -12.35
C SER A 481 5.14 18.29 -13.83
N GLU A 482 6.04 18.87 -14.64
CA GLU A 482 6.10 18.65 -16.08
C GLU A 482 6.39 17.19 -16.44
N VAL A 483 7.17 16.48 -15.65
CA VAL A 483 7.44 15.05 -15.87
C VAL A 483 6.15 14.21 -15.78
N MET A 484 5.26 14.53 -14.84
CA MET A 484 3.98 13.84 -14.71
C MET A 484 3.04 14.16 -15.87
N TRP A 485 3.01 15.42 -16.32
CA TRP A 485 2.21 15.81 -17.48
C TRP A 485 2.64 15.07 -18.75
N LYS A 486 3.95 14.97 -19.02
CA LYS A 486 4.48 14.20 -20.14
C LYS A 486 4.12 12.72 -20.06
N ALA A 487 4.23 12.14 -18.86
CA ALA A 487 3.84 10.76 -18.64
C ALA A 487 2.34 10.52 -18.87
N VAL A 488 1.48 11.45 -18.43
CA VAL A 488 0.03 11.39 -18.64
C VAL A 488 -0.31 11.54 -20.13
N GLU A 489 0.32 12.46 -20.85
CA GLU A 489 0.14 12.62 -22.32
C GLU A 489 0.52 11.34 -23.07
N LEU A 490 1.61 10.68 -22.65
CA LEU A 490 2.04 9.40 -23.21
C LEU A 490 1.00 8.29 -22.93
N ALA A 491 0.51 8.19 -21.70
CA ALA A 491 -0.43 7.17 -21.29
C ALA A 491 -1.81 7.33 -21.92
N LEU A 492 -2.35 8.55 -21.94
CA LEU A 492 -3.69 8.85 -22.45
C LEU A 492 -3.77 8.98 -23.98
N GLY A 493 -2.63 9.22 -24.62
CA GLY A 493 -2.52 9.29 -26.08
C GLY A 493 -2.88 10.64 -26.68
N PRO A 494 -2.88 10.75 -28.03
CA PRO A 494 -2.88 12.03 -28.74
C PRO A 494 -4.19 12.82 -28.67
N LYS A 495 -5.29 12.22 -28.22
CA LYS A 495 -6.58 12.94 -28.02
C LYS A 495 -6.55 13.78 -26.74
N PHE A 496 -5.66 13.47 -25.78
CA PHE A 496 -5.59 14.15 -24.49
C PHE A 496 -5.05 15.58 -24.64
N SER A 497 -5.63 16.50 -23.87
CA SER A 497 -5.18 17.90 -23.77
C SER A 497 -5.33 18.38 -22.31
N ARG A 498 -4.25 18.97 -21.79
CA ARG A 498 -4.23 19.53 -20.43
C ARG A 498 -5.30 20.61 -20.21
N GLU A 499 -5.57 21.40 -21.25
CA GLU A 499 -6.50 22.53 -21.19
C GLU A 499 -7.94 22.06 -20.98
N LYS A 500 -8.28 20.88 -21.52
CA LYS A 500 -9.63 20.30 -21.46
C LYS A 500 -9.95 19.60 -20.14
N CYS A 501 -9.04 19.55 -19.18
CA CYS A 501 -9.32 18.96 -17.89
C CYS A 501 -10.19 19.87 -17.01
N ASP A 502 -11.30 19.33 -16.46
CA ASP A 502 -12.21 20.02 -15.52
C ASP A 502 -11.57 20.25 -14.16
N VAL A 503 -10.74 19.30 -13.73
CA VAL A 503 -9.98 19.34 -12.47
C VAL A 503 -8.51 19.14 -12.78
N LYS A 504 -7.68 20.03 -12.25
CA LYS A 504 -6.21 19.97 -12.29
C LYS A 504 -5.65 20.34 -10.94
N LEU A 505 -5.18 19.35 -10.18
CA LEU A 505 -4.58 19.57 -8.87
C LEU A 505 -3.16 19.01 -8.85
N VAL A 506 -2.20 19.88 -8.57
CA VAL A 506 -0.81 19.46 -8.37
C VAL A 506 -0.49 19.51 -6.88
N GLY A 507 -0.11 18.40 -6.30
CA GLY A 507 0.43 18.26 -4.95
C GLY A 507 1.95 18.29 -4.96
N THR A 508 2.55 18.84 -3.91
CA THR A 508 4.00 18.93 -3.70
C THR A 508 4.37 18.32 -2.35
N PRO A 509 5.64 18.13 -2.02
CA PRO A 509 6.07 17.73 -0.69
C PRO A 509 5.47 18.56 0.45
N LEU A 510 5.27 19.87 0.25
CA LEU A 510 4.59 20.72 1.24
C LEU A 510 3.09 20.42 1.36
N THR A 511 2.44 19.99 0.28
CA THR A 511 1.05 19.53 0.31
C THR A 511 0.96 18.25 1.11
N HIS A 512 1.83 17.28 0.82
CA HIS A 512 1.92 16.00 1.50
C HIS A 512 2.19 16.18 3.00
N LYS A 513 3.24 16.93 3.35
CA LYS A 513 3.55 17.29 4.75
C LYS A 513 2.36 17.92 5.47
N ARG A 514 1.63 18.83 4.81
CA ARG A 514 0.50 19.55 5.40
C ARG A 514 -0.67 18.63 5.75
N PHE A 515 -1.09 17.80 4.80
CA PHE A 515 -2.28 16.97 4.96
C PHE A 515 -2.02 15.73 5.82
N LEU A 516 -0.86 15.08 5.65
CA LEU A 516 -0.51 13.89 6.40
C LEU A 516 0.18 14.16 7.73
N ARG A 517 0.61 15.40 7.97
CA ARG A 517 1.41 15.76 9.17
C ARG A 517 2.66 14.89 9.31
N ARG A 518 3.27 14.52 8.19
CA ARG A 518 4.46 13.67 8.12
C ARG A 518 5.73 14.49 8.03
N ASN A 519 6.75 14.08 8.75
CA ASN A 519 8.08 14.67 8.69
C ASN A 519 8.57 14.72 7.23
N LYS A 520 8.91 15.92 6.73
CA LYS A 520 9.35 16.19 5.36
C LYS A 520 8.45 15.62 4.25
N GLY A 521 7.22 15.21 4.57
CA GLY A 521 6.34 14.53 3.62
C GLY A 521 6.90 13.21 3.09
N THR A 522 7.80 12.55 3.83
CA THR A 522 8.51 11.34 3.40
C THR A 522 7.59 10.17 3.07
N TYR A 523 8.01 9.32 2.13
CA TYR A 523 7.35 8.04 1.87
C TYR A 523 7.46 7.09 3.07
N GLY A 524 8.58 7.08 3.74
CA GLY A 524 8.87 6.27 4.93
C GLY A 524 10.35 6.17 5.22
N PRO A 525 10.77 5.28 6.13
CA PRO A 525 12.18 5.01 6.37
C PRO A 525 12.84 4.29 5.20
N ALA A 526 13.98 4.76 4.75
CA ALA A 526 14.83 4.09 3.76
C ALA A 526 15.78 3.10 4.46
N ILE A 527 15.21 2.11 5.13
CA ILE A 527 15.98 1.07 5.85
C ILE A 527 16.43 0.00 4.87
N LYS A 528 17.74 -0.18 4.79
CA LYS A 528 18.35 -1.19 3.92
C LYS A 528 18.45 -2.53 4.62
N ALA A 529 17.85 -3.57 4.04
CA ALA A 529 17.95 -4.92 4.52
C ALA A 529 19.44 -5.35 4.60
N GLY A 530 19.82 -6.07 5.64
CA GLY A 530 21.20 -6.47 5.88
C GLY A 530 22.08 -5.45 6.61
N GLU A 531 21.79 -4.14 6.50
CA GLU A 531 22.46 -3.10 7.29
C GLU A 531 21.68 -2.80 8.57
N ALA A 532 20.34 -2.75 8.46
CA ALA A 532 19.45 -2.52 9.59
C ALA A 532 18.14 -3.31 9.41
N THR A 533 17.33 -3.34 10.46
CA THR A 533 15.97 -3.89 10.44
C THR A 533 14.99 -2.82 10.89
N PHE A 534 13.75 -2.88 10.38
CA PHE A 534 12.68 -2.06 10.92
C PHE A 534 12.55 -2.27 12.43
N PRO A 535 12.39 -1.19 13.20
CA PRO A 535 12.19 -1.34 14.64
C PRO A 535 10.93 -2.15 14.93
N GLY A 536 10.96 -2.90 16.03
CA GLY A 536 9.75 -3.50 16.57
C GLY A 536 8.76 -2.44 17.06
N GLN A 537 7.56 -2.88 17.41
CA GLN A 537 6.46 -2.00 17.82
C GLN A 537 6.65 -1.37 19.21
N ALA A 538 7.41 -2.02 20.10
CA ALA A 538 7.70 -1.51 21.44
C ALA A 538 8.77 -0.41 21.39
N THR A 539 8.56 0.64 22.18
CA THR A 539 9.55 1.70 22.40
C THR A 539 10.30 1.51 23.72
N PRO A 540 11.40 2.25 23.96
CA PRO A 540 12.05 2.25 25.27
C PRO A 540 11.18 2.82 26.39
N ILE A 541 10.07 3.49 26.07
CA ILE A 541 9.14 4.04 27.03
C ILE A 541 8.02 3.04 27.29
N PRO A 542 7.89 2.51 28.52
CA PRO A 542 6.80 1.61 28.87
C PRO A 542 5.42 2.18 28.51
N GLN A 543 4.52 1.31 28.04
CA GLN A 543 3.17 1.66 27.61
C GLN A 543 3.10 2.58 26.36
N LEU A 544 4.23 2.85 25.68
CA LEU A 544 4.26 3.50 24.37
C LEU A 544 4.64 2.49 23.30
N PHE A 545 3.76 2.33 22.31
CA PHE A 545 3.96 1.48 21.15
C PHE A 545 3.88 2.32 19.87
N CYS A 546 4.52 1.84 18.79
CA CYS A 546 4.41 2.41 17.47
C CYS A 546 3.86 1.38 16.50
N CYS A 547 3.05 1.82 15.53
CA CYS A 547 2.62 1.03 14.38
C CYS A 547 2.72 1.86 13.09
N GLY A 548 2.47 1.22 11.95
CA GLY A 548 2.58 1.86 10.66
C GLY A 548 3.92 1.57 9.98
N ASP A 549 4.24 2.36 8.97
CA ASP A 549 5.38 2.14 8.07
C ASP A 549 6.77 2.35 8.68
N SER A 550 6.84 2.97 9.84
CA SER A 550 8.09 3.17 10.57
C SER A 550 8.50 2.00 11.48
N THR A 551 7.69 0.94 11.50
CA THR A 551 7.91 -0.26 12.32
C THR A 551 7.79 -1.53 11.45
N PHE A 552 8.35 -2.63 11.94
CA PHE A 552 8.23 -3.94 11.28
C PHE A 552 6.75 -4.29 10.99
N PRO A 553 6.39 -4.82 9.82
CA PRO A 553 7.27 -5.23 8.70
C PRO A 553 7.87 -4.10 7.85
N GLY A 554 7.24 -2.90 7.79
CA GLY A 554 7.75 -1.77 7.02
C GLY A 554 6.70 -1.03 6.22
N ILE A 555 7.05 -0.61 5.01
CA ILE A 555 6.24 0.21 4.11
C ILE A 555 5.27 -0.68 3.30
N GLY A 556 4.14 -0.13 2.89
CA GLY A 556 3.13 -0.78 2.05
C GLY A 556 1.87 -1.16 2.82
N VAL A 557 0.74 -1.23 2.10
CA VAL A 557 -0.58 -1.48 2.71
C VAL A 557 -0.63 -2.77 3.53
N PRO A 558 -0.14 -3.93 3.04
CA PRO A 558 -0.12 -5.15 3.84
C PRO A 558 0.79 -5.04 5.07
N ALA A 559 1.95 -4.41 4.93
CA ALA A 559 2.91 -4.26 6.00
C ALA A 559 2.40 -3.37 7.13
N VAL A 560 1.78 -2.23 6.81
CA VAL A 560 1.22 -1.33 7.84
C VAL A 560 0.01 -1.95 8.54
N ALA A 561 -0.81 -2.75 7.83
CA ALA A 561 -1.89 -3.50 8.45
C ALA A 561 -1.36 -4.56 9.43
N ALA A 562 -0.34 -5.33 9.03
CA ALA A 562 0.34 -6.29 9.89
C ALA A 562 0.97 -5.59 11.12
N SER A 563 1.62 -4.44 10.92
CA SER A 563 2.20 -3.66 12.02
C SER A 563 1.16 -3.27 13.07
N GLY A 564 -0.02 -2.79 12.63
CA GLY A 564 -1.16 -2.50 13.51
C GLY A 564 -1.67 -3.73 14.26
N ALA A 565 -1.79 -4.87 13.56
CA ALA A 565 -2.21 -6.14 14.14
C ALA A 565 -1.22 -6.64 15.20
N ILE A 566 0.08 -6.55 14.95
CA ILE A 566 1.12 -6.96 15.90
C ILE A 566 1.00 -6.19 17.22
N VAL A 567 0.78 -4.86 17.17
CA VAL A 567 0.56 -4.06 18.38
C VAL A 567 -0.68 -4.54 19.13
N ALA A 568 -1.80 -4.68 18.42
CA ALA A 568 -3.07 -5.09 19.02
C ALA A 568 -2.94 -6.46 19.71
N ASN A 569 -2.34 -7.44 19.03
CA ASN A 569 -2.12 -8.78 19.56
C ASN A 569 -1.19 -8.76 20.78
N THR A 570 -0.17 -7.89 20.81
CA THR A 570 0.78 -7.77 21.91
C THR A 570 0.12 -7.21 23.18
N LEU A 571 -0.88 -6.35 23.05
CA LEU A 571 -1.57 -5.69 24.17
C LEU A 571 -2.61 -6.56 24.87
N VAL A 572 -2.88 -7.76 24.37
CA VAL A 572 -3.83 -8.72 24.97
C VAL A 572 -3.12 -10.03 25.34
N SER A 573 -3.78 -10.86 26.16
CA SER A 573 -3.24 -12.17 26.51
C SER A 573 -3.15 -13.11 25.30
N VAL A 574 -2.27 -14.11 25.38
CA VAL A 574 -2.16 -15.17 24.35
C VAL A 574 -3.50 -15.92 24.18
N SER A 575 -4.26 -16.11 25.26
CA SER A 575 -5.58 -16.75 25.19
C SER A 575 -6.57 -15.92 24.36
N GLN A 576 -6.74 -14.62 24.66
CA GLN A 576 -7.61 -13.74 23.90
C GLN A 576 -7.20 -13.66 22.43
N HIS A 577 -5.90 -13.64 22.16
CA HIS A 577 -5.40 -13.69 20.78
C HIS A 577 -5.75 -15.02 20.10
N SER A 578 -5.58 -16.16 20.78
CA SER A 578 -5.96 -17.48 20.24
C SER A 578 -7.46 -17.58 19.94
N GLU A 579 -8.30 -17.02 20.80
CA GLU A 579 -9.77 -16.96 20.59
C GLU A 579 -10.13 -16.17 19.34
N LEU A 580 -9.42 -15.07 19.07
CA LEU A 580 -9.62 -14.32 17.82
C LEU A 580 -9.20 -15.15 16.59
N LEU A 581 -8.04 -15.81 16.65
CA LEU A 581 -7.56 -16.67 15.53
C LEU A 581 -8.54 -17.82 15.25
N ASP A 582 -9.12 -18.42 16.30
CA ASP A 582 -10.18 -19.44 16.15
C ASP A 582 -11.43 -18.85 15.48
N ALA A 583 -11.85 -17.65 15.91
CA ALA A 583 -13.05 -17.00 15.38
C ALA A 583 -12.94 -16.62 13.90
N VAL A 584 -11.73 -16.40 13.37
CA VAL A 584 -11.49 -16.09 11.95
C VAL A 584 -10.97 -17.29 11.14
N GLY A 585 -10.83 -18.47 11.77
CA GLY A 585 -10.42 -19.69 11.10
C GLY A 585 -8.94 -19.73 10.67
N ILE A 586 -8.05 -19.14 11.49
CA ILE A 586 -6.60 -19.02 11.20
C ILE A 586 -5.76 -19.85 12.19
#